data_89d5997b68d144b85834c85865ccda4c
#
_entry.id   89d5997b68d144b85834c85865ccda4c
#
_cell.length_a   1.000
_cell.length_b   1.000
_cell.length_c   1.000
_cell.angle_alpha   90.00
_cell.angle_beta   90.00
_cell.angle_gamma   90.00
#
_symmetry.space_group_name_H-M   'P 1'
#
loop_
_entity.id
_entity.type
_entity.pdbx_description
1 polymer ?
#
loop_
_entity_poly.entity_id
_entity_poly.type
_entity_poly.pdbx_seq_one_letter_code
_entity_poly.pdbx_strand_id
1 'polypeptide(L)'
;MEEIKGYVEHIVYRNEDNGYTVMVLKGTKKEEELTCVGSFPAITQGASIEATGVYIHHPVYGKQFQISSFTEKMPEDTYGIERYLGSGAIRGIGAALAARIVRKFGDDTLRIVEEEPERLAEVKGISEKKAREIAAQVSEKAEMRKVMIFLQKYGISLNLGAKIYQKYKESVYTILQENPYRLAEDISGVGFKIADEIAARVGIHADSDYRIRSGMLYTLLQASGEGHTYLPREQLFTRCARLLGVDESYMEKHLMDMVIDRKLVLKEKSGETIVYPAQYYYLELNTARMLNELNIVCPEDKELVRHRIELIEKETGTVLDEMQKKAITEAADHGLFILTGGPGTGKTTTINAIIRFFEGEGAEIRLAAPTGRAAKRMTETTGYEAQTLHRLLELSGGLEGDNRVAEFGRNE
;
A
#
# COMPACT_ATOMS: atom_id res chain seq x y z
N MET A 1 21.58 4.43 28.00
CA MET A 1 21.50 5.09 26.71
C MET A 1 22.51 6.20 26.71
N GLU A 2 23.29 6.30 25.66
CA GLU A 2 24.27 7.35 25.50
C GLU A 2 23.76 8.41 24.50
N GLU A 3 24.21 9.64 24.65
CA GLU A 3 23.84 10.76 23.77
C GLU A 3 25.04 11.13 22.90
N ILE A 4 24.79 11.27 21.61
CA ILE A 4 25.80 11.67 20.62
C ILE A 4 25.31 12.89 19.83
N LYS A 5 26.23 13.74 19.39
CA LYS A 5 25.96 14.90 18.55
C LYS A 5 26.95 14.93 17.39
N GLY A 6 26.46 15.23 16.22
CA GLY A 6 27.32 15.29 15.05
C GLY A 6 26.57 15.62 13.76
N TYR A 7 27.33 15.71 12.68
CA TYR A 7 26.82 15.91 11.32
C TYR A 7 26.84 14.59 10.56
N VAL A 8 25.81 14.34 9.76
CA VAL A 8 25.78 13.20 8.83
C VAL A 8 26.80 13.44 7.72
N GLU A 9 27.93 12.73 7.79
CA GLU A 9 29.01 12.87 6.80
C GLU A 9 28.59 12.28 5.46
N HIS A 10 28.12 11.03 5.48
CA HIS A 10 27.53 10.36 4.32
C HIS A 10 26.59 9.24 4.76
N ILE A 11 25.66 8.91 3.86
CA ILE A 11 24.74 7.80 3.99
C ILE A 11 25.34 6.63 3.21
N VAL A 12 25.67 5.53 3.94
CA VAL A 12 26.25 4.32 3.36
C VAL A 12 25.18 3.47 2.70
N TYR A 13 24.02 3.35 3.35
CA TYR A 13 22.89 2.56 2.88
C TYR A 13 21.58 3.14 3.39
N ARG A 14 20.55 3.09 2.55
CA ARG A 14 19.16 3.40 2.94
C ARG A 14 18.22 2.41 2.29
N ASN A 15 17.28 1.90 3.08
CA ASN A 15 16.13 1.17 2.61
C ASN A 15 14.95 2.16 2.53
N GLU A 16 14.48 2.42 1.32
CA GLU A 16 13.40 3.40 1.06
C GLU A 16 12.06 2.97 1.68
N ASP A 17 11.82 1.65 1.81
CA ASP A 17 10.54 1.13 2.29
C ASP A 17 10.32 1.32 3.79
N ASN A 18 11.36 1.06 4.59
CA ASN A 18 11.28 1.10 6.05
C ASN A 18 12.11 2.21 6.68
N GLY A 19 12.82 3.01 5.88
CA GLY A 19 13.67 4.11 6.31
C GLY A 19 14.93 3.67 7.08
N TYR A 20 15.23 2.35 7.13
CA TYR A 20 16.46 1.88 7.77
C TYR A 20 17.68 2.44 7.05
N THR A 21 18.54 3.10 7.80
CA THR A 21 19.69 3.81 7.25
C THR A 21 20.95 3.45 8.04
N VAL A 22 22.02 3.21 7.31
CA VAL A 22 23.40 3.14 7.82
C VAL A 22 24.11 4.42 7.38
N MET A 23 24.60 5.20 8.32
CA MET A 23 25.25 6.47 8.04
C MET A 23 26.50 6.66 8.89
N VAL A 24 27.39 7.51 8.45
CA VAL A 24 28.56 7.94 9.22
C VAL A 24 28.30 9.34 9.75
N LEU A 25 28.39 9.44 11.09
CA LEU A 25 28.38 10.72 11.80
C LEU A 25 29.80 11.17 12.09
N LYS A 26 30.02 12.46 11.91
CA LYS A 26 31.25 13.14 12.32
C LYS A 26 30.92 14.06 13.50
N GLY A 27 31.62 13.85 14.62
CA GLY A 27 31.45 14.64 15.85
C GLY A 27 31.87 16.09 15.64
N THR A 28 31.34 16.99 16.47
CA THR A 28 31.72 18.41 16.51
C THR A 28 33.15 18.62 17.04
N LYS A 29 33.70 17.65 17.75
CA LYS A 29 35.11 17.62 18.19
C LYS A 29 35.88 16.67 17.29
N LYS A 30 36.85 17.22 16.56
CA LYS A 30 37.76 16.62 15.57
C LYS A 30 37.92 15.09 15.64
N GLU A 31 37.68 14.43 14.49
CA GLU A 31 38.24 13.18 13.98
C GLU A 31 37.55 11.86 14.35
N GLU A 32 36.51 11.81 15.15
CA GLU A 32 35.82 10.52 15.34
C GLU A 32 34.65 10.37 14.37
N GLU A 33 34.85 9.51 13.37
CA GLU A 33 33.78 9.02 12.53
C GLU A 33 33.07 7.84 13.24
N LEU A 34 31.76 7.94 13.38
CA LEU A 34 30.95 6.95 14.04
C LEU A 34 29.91 6.38 13.08
N THR A 35 29.97 5.08 12.82
CA THR A 35 28.92 4.41 12.05
C THR A 35 27.67 4.28 12.92
N CYS A 36 26.58 4.86 12.44
CA CYS A 36 25.28 4.86 13.10
C CYS A 36 24.24 4.11 12.26
N VAL A 37 23.36 3.40 12.95
CA VAL A 37 22.28 2.62 12.35
C VAL A 37 20.96 2.93 13.03
N GLY A 38 19.88 2.97 12.25
CA GLY A 38 18.54 3.24 12.78
C GLY A 38 17.53 3.50 11.65
N SER A 39 16.34 3.94 12.01
CA SER A 39 15.31 4.32 11.05
C SER A 39 15.25 5.84 10.91
N PHE A 40 15.60 6.35 9.70
CA PHE A 40 15.70 7.77 9.41
C PHE A 40 15.05 8.09 8.05
N PRO A 41 13.73 8.16 7.98
CA PRO A 41 13.02 8.26 6.69
C PRO A 41 13.33 9.51 5.87
N ALA A 42 13.80 10.57 6.52
CA ALA A 42 14.00 11.87 5.87
C ALA A 42 15.37 12.50 6.10
N ILE A 43 16.29 11.82 6.80
CA ILE A 43 17.61 12.38 7.10
C ILE A 43 18.44 12.55 5.81
N THR A 44 19.17 13.66 5.72
CA THR A 44 20.02 13.94 4.59
C THR A 44 21.48 14.09 5.02
N GLN A 45 22.40 13.88 4.07
CA GLN A 45 23.80 14.19 4.27
C GLN A 45 23.94 15.67 4.65
N GLY A 46 24.85 15.99 5.57
CA GLY A 46 25.04 17.34 6.10
C GLY A 46 24.08 17.74 7.22
N ALA A 47 23.04 16.92 7.52
CA ALA A 47 22.15 17.20 8.64
C ALA A 47 22.89 17.14 9.98
N SER A 48 22.61 18.10 10.86
CA SER A 48 23.10 18.10 12.25
C SER A 48 22.08 17.35 13.11
N ILE A 49 22.52 16.35 13.87
CA ILE A 49 21.66 15.58 14.75
C ILE A 49 22.19 15.47 16.18
N GLU A 50 21.26 15.48 17.12
CA GLU A 50 21.45 14.98 18.48
C GLU A 50 20.68 13.66 18.57
N ALA A 51 21.36 12.59 18.97
CA ALA A 51 20.77 11.26 18.97
C ALA A 51 21.09 10.52 20.27
N THR A 52 20.12 9.70 20.71
CA THR A 52 20.28 8.79 21.85
C THR A 52 20.23 7.36 21.36
N GLY A 53 21.07 6.50 21.96
CA GLY A 53 21.16 5.13 21.53
C GLY A 53 22.09 4.28 22.39
N VAL A 54 22.54 3.17 21.80
CA VAL A 54 23.46 2.24 22.44
C VAL A 54 24.50 1.76 21.43
N TYR A 55 25.73 1.51 21.90
CA TYR A 55 26.72 0.84 21.08
C TYR A 55 26.39 -0.64 20.94
N ILE A 56 26.46 -1.11 19.71
CA ILE A 56 26.28 -2.51 19.34
C ILE A 56 27.54 -3.00 18.61
N HIS A 57 27.75 -4.31 18.59
CA HIS A 57 28.83 -4.92 17.81
C HIS A 57 28.23 -5.79 16.73
N HIS A 58 28.38 -5.35 15.47
CA HIS A 58 27.93 -6.14 14.34
C HIS A 58 29.01 -7.15 13.93
N PRO A 59 28.69 -8.44 13.68
CA PRO A 59 29.69 -9.48 13.41
C PRO A 59 30.61 -9.18 12.22
N VAL A 60 30.11 -8.47 11.20
CA VAL A 60 30.85 -8.16 9.98
C VAL A 60 31.38 -6.73 9.95
N TYR A 61 30.57 -5.75 10.46
CA TYR A 61 30.88 -4.32 10.33
C TYR A 61 31.43 -3.68 11.60
N GLY A 62 31.70 -4.47 12.65
CA GLY A 62 32.32 -4.01 13.89
C GLY A 62 31.42 -3.14 14.77
N LYS A 63 32.01 -2.16 15.47
CA LYS A 63 31.31 -1.29 16.42
C LYS A 63 30.43 -0.28 15.69
N GLN A 64 29.16 -0.26 16.03
CA GLN A 64 28.15 0.65 15.51
C GLN A 64 27.36 1.28 16.65
N PHE A 65 26.76 2.44 16.41
CA PHE A 65 25.83 3.09 17.34
C PHE A 65 24.41 2.94 16.83
N GLN A 66 23.60 2.16 17.54
CA GLN A 66 22.19 1.98 17.23
C GLN A 66 21.40 3.13 17.84
N ILE A 67 20.85 3.98 16.99
CA ILE A 67 20.06 5.15 17.37
C ILE A 67 18.64 4.70 17.68
N SER A 68 18.15 5.05 18.86
CA SER A 68 16.77 4.81 19.31
C SER A 68 15.88 6.03 19.08
N SER A 69 16.42 7.22 19.28
CA SER A 69 15.73 8.48 18.98
C SER A 69 16.74 9.55 18.54
N PHE A 70 16.28 10.48 17.73
CA PHE A 70 17.11 11.60 17.29
C PHE A 70 16.28 12.87 17.11
N THR A 71 16.95 14.00 17.16
CA THR A 71 16.42 15.31 16.79
C THR A 71 17.36 15.96 15.78
N GLU A 72 16.84 16.31 14.63
CA GLU A 72 17.58 17.10 13.66
C GLU A 72 17.57 18.57 14.08
N LYS A 73 18.75 19.16 14.19
CA LYS A 73 18.93 20.59 14.50
C LYS A 73 19.44 21.33 13.28
N MET A 74 19.04 22.60 13.18
CA MET A 74 19.69 23.49 12.23
C MET A 74 21.13 23.73 12.70
N PRO A 75 22.09 23.75 11.79
CA PRO A 75 23.46 24.14 12.12
C PRO A 75 23.49 25.59 12.61
N GLU A 76 24.19 25.83 13.72
CA GLU A 76 24.30 27.14 14.37
C GLU A 76 25.57 27.88 13.97
N ASP A 77 26.54 27.19 13.38
CA ASP A 77 27.83 27.77 12.95
C ASP A 77 27.99 27.78 11.43
N THR A 78 28.81 28.68 10.93
CA THR A 78 29.10 28.86 9.49
C THR A 78 29.60 27.58 8.81
N TYR A 79 30.37 26.75 9.53
CA TYR A 79 30.88 25.50 8.99
C TYR A 79 29.77 24.47 8.78
N GLY A 80 28.88 24.32 9.77
CA GLY A 80 27.71 23.46 9.67
C GLY A 80 26.72 23.93 8.60
N ILE A 81 26.50 25.24 8.49
CA ILE A 81 25.65 25.86 7.45
C ILE A 81 26.21 25.57 6.06
N GLU A 82 27.52 25.71 5.86
CA GLU A 82 28.16 25.42 4.58
C GLU A 82 27.97 23.94 4.19
N ARG A 83 28.18 23.04 5.12
CA ARG A 83 28.00 21.61 4.89
C ARG A 83 26.56 21.26 4.61
N TYR A 84 25.61 21.80 5.38
CA TYR A 84 24.18 21.58 5.16
C TYR A 84 23.74 22.01 3.76
N LEU A 85 24.11 23.21 3.35
CA LEU A 85 23.77 23.72 2.02
C LEU A 85 24.47 22.94 0.90
N GLY A 86 25.71 22.53 1.12
CA GLY A 86 26.58 21.88 0.12
C GLY A 86 26.41 20.37 0.02
N SER A 87 25.62 19.76 0.92
CA SER A 87 25.47 18.31 1.05
C SER A 87 24.65 17.62 -0.07
N GLY A 88 24.01 18.41 -0.96
CA GLY A 88 23.02 17.91 -1.90
C GLY A 88 21.58 17.86 -1.32
N ALA A 89 21.40 18.20 -0.04
CA ALA A 89 20.11 18.34 0.59
C ALA A 89 19.20 19.36 -0.10
N ILE A 90 19.82 20.40 -0.70
CA ILE A 90 19.13 21.42 -1.47
C ILE A 90 19.60 21.31 -2.92
N ARG A 91 18.68 20.95 -3.81
CA ARG A 91 18.99 20.78 -5.24
C ARG A 91 19.50 22.08 -5.83
N GLY A 92 20.61 21.98 -6.55
CA GLY A 92 21.21 23.13 -7.22
C GLY A 92 22.25 23.89 -6.38
N ILE A 93 22.50 23.49 -5.12
CA ILE A 93 23.61 23.97 -4.32
C ILE A 93 24.63 22.84 -4.16
N GLY A 94 25.81 22.97 -4.79
CA GLY A 94 26.96 22.12 -4.51
C GLY A 94 27.91 22.80 -3.51
N ALA A 95 28.91 22.08 -3.02
CA ALA A 95 29.85 22.55 -2.01
C ALA A 95 30.50 23.92 -2.35
N ALA A 96 30.92 24.10 -3.61
CA ALA A 96 31.54 25.37 -4.06
C ALA A 96 30.55 26.56 -4.05
N LEU A 97 29.26 26.31 -4.25
CA LEU A 97 28.25 27.36 -4.19
C LEU A 97 27.87 27.65 -2.73
N ALA A 98 27.75 26.63 -1.90
CA ALA A 98 27.51 26.72 -0.46
C ALA A 98 28.60 27.58 0.20
N ALA A 99 29.87 27.28 -0.06
CA ALA A 99 31.00 28.08 0.43
C ALA A 99 30.92 29.57 0.04
N ARG A 100 30.47 29.87 -1.19
CA ARG A 100 30.27 31.25 -1.63
C ARG A 100 29.13 31.97 -0.94
N ILE A 101 28.03 31.26 -0.72
CA ILE A 101 26.85 31.79 0.01
C ILE A 101 27.26 32.11 1.45
N VAL A 102 27.85 31.15 2.15
CA VAL A 102 28.25 31.34 3.56
C VAL A 102 29.37 32.39 3.70
N ARG A 103 30.32 32.46 2.77
CA ARG A 103 31.33 33.54 2.77
C ARG A 103 30.69 34.92 2.64
N LYS A 104 29.62 35.06 1.87
CA LYS A 104 28.93 36.34 1.65
C LYS A 104 28.07 36.75 2.86
N PHE A 105 27.37 35.80 3.46
CA PHE A 105 26.32 36.09 4.46
C PHE A 105 26.66 35.64 5.89
N GLY A 106 27.71 34.82 6.07
CA GLY A 106 28.13 34.34 7.41
C GLY A 106 27.03 33.61 8.15
N ASP A 107 26.87 33.93 9.43
CA ASP A 107 25.88 33.36 10.32
C ASP A 107 24.42 33.71 9.92
N ASP A 108 24.24 34.83 9.19
CA ASP A 108 22.91 35.22 8.67
C ASP A 108 22.43 34.39 7.48
N THR A 109 23.23 33.45 7.00
CA THR A 109 22.94 32.71 5.76
C THR A 109 21.56 32.06 5.78
N LEU A 110 21.22 31.34 6.85
CA LEU A 110 19.93 30.65 6.93
C LEU A 110 18.75 31.61 7.04
N ARG A 111 18.93 32.70 7.81
CA ARG A 111 17.92 33.75 7.90
C ARG A 111 17.65 34.39 6.53
N ILE A 112 18.71 34.69 5.79
CA ILE A 112 18.58 35.27 4.44
C ILE A 112 17.90 34.30 3.48
N VAL A 113 18.21 33.02 3.53
CA VAL A 113 17.54 32.02 2.69
C VAL A 113 16.03 31.93 3.00
N GLU A 114 15.65 32.06 4.26
CA GLU A 114 14.26 31.97 4.70
C GLU A 114 13.48 33.28 4.52
N GLU A 115 14.05 34.41 4.90
CA GLU A 115 13.35 35.70 5.01
C GLU A 115 13.60 36.66 3.84
N GLU A 116 14.80 36.61 3.23
CA GLU A 116 15.26 37.54 2.20
C GLU A 116 15.86 36.78 0.98
N PRO A 117 15.17 35.79 0.40
CA PRO A 117 15.76 34.88 -0.59
C PRO A 117 16.26 35.56 -1.86
N GLU A 118 15.72 36.71 -2.22
CA GLU A 118 16.18 37.52 -3.37
C GLU A 118 17.64 37.94 -3.23
N ARG A 119 18.13 38.11 -2.00
CA ARG A 119 19.52 38.46 -1.74
C ARG A 119 20.50 37.35 -2.12
N LEU A 120 20.04 36.10 -2.23
CA LEU A 120 20.90 35.04 -2.75
C LEU A 120 21.40 35.33 -4.18
N ALA A 121 20.65 36.11 -4.95
CA ALA A 121 21.10 36.54 -6.29
C ALA A 121 22.33 37.47 -6.27
N GLU A 122 22.69 38.04 -5.12
CA GLU A 122 23.95 38.76 -4.94
C GLU A 122 25.18 37.83 -5.04
N VAL A 123 24.99 36.51 -4.93
CA VAL A 123 26.06 35.52 -5.02
C VAL A 123 26.27 35.09 -6.46
N LYS A 124 27.51 35.24 -6.96
CA LYS A 124 27.85 34.86 -8.34
C LYS A 124 27.46 33.38 -8.63
N GLY A 125 26.56 33.18 -9.59
CA GLY A 125 26.07 31.86 -10.02
C GLY A 125 24.69 31.52 -9.48
N ILE A 126 24.01 32.48 -8.83
CA ILE A 126 22.60 32.35 -8.43
C ILE A 126 21.78 33.40 -9.18
N SER A 127 20.82 32.99 -9.98
CA SER A 127 19.79 33.84 -10.55
C SER A 127 18.64 34.05 -9.58
N GLU A 128 17.80 35.06 -9.76
CA GLU A 128 16.58 35.23 -8.95
C GLU A 128 15.68 34.00 -8.95
N LYS A 129 15.51 33.34 -10.11
CA LYS A 129 14.75 32.11 -10.22
C LYS A 129 15.33 31.03 -9.31
N LYS A 130 16.65 30.83 -9.37
CA LYS A 130 17.35 29.84 -8.55
C LYS A 130 17.31 30.20 -7.07
N ALA A 131 17.35 31.46 -6.71
CA ALA A 131 17.18 31.93 -5.34
C ALA A 131 15.82 31.52 -4.76
N ARG A 132 14.74 31.72 -5.52
CA ARG A 132 13.38 31.30 -5.12
C ARG A 132 13.24 29.78 -5.00
N GLU A 133 13.84 29.02 -5.93
CA GLU A 133 13.84 27.56 -5.87
C GLU A 133 14.58 27.02 -4.63
N ILE A 134 15.67 27.65 -4.24
CA ILE A 134 16.43 27.33 -3.02
C ILE A 134 15.59 27.62 -1.78
N ALA A 135 15.01 28.82 -1.69
CA ALA A 135 14.16 29.23 -0.58
C ALA A 135 12.96 28.30 -0.40
N ALA A 136 12.28 27.93 -1.49
CA ALA A 136 11.15 27.01 -1.45
C ALA A 136 11.54 25.63 -0.86
N GLN A 137 12.72 25.10 -1.22
CA GLN A 137 13.20 23.82 -0.69
C GLN A 137 13.56 23.91 0.80
N VAL A 138 14.16 25.01 1.24
CA VAL A 138 14.50 25.22 2.66
C VAL A 138 13.23 25.35 3.49
N SER A 139 12.27 26.15 3.02
CA SER A 139 10.96 26.31 3.67
C SER A 139 10.20 24.98 3.76
N GLU A 140 10.14 24.20 2.69
CA GLU A 140 9.48 22.87 2.71
C GLU A 140 10.10 21.92 3.76
N LYS A 141 11.44 21.94 3.88
CA LYS A 141 12.13 21.13 4.89
C LYS A 141 11.87 21.62 6.32
N ALA A 142 11.82 22.94 6.53
CA ALA A 142 11.49 23.51 7.82
C ALA A 142 10.06 23.14 8.25
N GLU A 143 9.08 23.24 7.34
CA GLU A 143 7.71 22.82 7.58
C GLU A 143 7.60 21.30 7.85
N MET A 144 8.24 20.48 7.06
CA MET A 144 8.29 19.02 7.31
C MET A 144 8.78 18.74 8.73
N ARG A 145 9.83 19.41 9.19
CA ARG A 145 10.37 19.24 10.54
C ARG A 145 9.35 19.63 11.60
N LYS A 146 8.67 20.77 11.45
CA LYS A 146 7.62 21.21 12.38
C LYS A 146 6.50 20.17 12.46
N VAL A 147 6.02 19.68 11.31
CA VAL A 147 5.00 18.64 11.24
C VAL A 147 5.47 17.34 11.91
N MET A 148 6.71 16.92 11.69
CA MET A 148 7.26 15.71 12.31
C MET A 148 7.31 15.83 13.85
N ILE A 149 7.75 16.98 14.38
CA ILE A 149 7.73 17.24 15.82
C ILE A 149 6.30 17.23 16.37
N PHE A 150 5.36 17.82 15.65
CA PHE A 150 3.95 17.79 16.01
C PHE A 150 3.40 16.37 16.06
N LEU A 151 3.66 15.56 15.04
CA LEU A 151 3.21 14.17 14.94
C LEU A 151 3.79 13.29 16.07
N GLN A 152 5.05 13.51 16.45
CA GLN A 152 5.68 12.79 17.54
C GLN A 152 5.00 13.00 18.90
N LYS A 153 4.40 14.17 19.15
CA LYS A 153 3.62 14.42 20.38
C LYS A 153 2.45 13.44 20.53
N TYR A 154 1.92 12.97 19.41
CA TYR A 154 0.83 11.99 19.37
C TYR A 154 1.33 10.55 19.22
N GLY A 155 2.66 10.33 19.38
CA GLY A 155 3.26 9.00 19.32
C GLY A 155 3.29 8.39 17.91
N ILE A 156 3.20 9.23 16.88
CA ILE A 156 3.30 8.79 15.48
C ILE A 156 4.79 8.61 15.16
N SER A 157 5.14 7.43 14.65
CA SER A 157 6.53 7.12 14.27
C SER A 157 7.01 8.00 13.12
N LEU A 158 8.31 8.20 13.01
CA LEU A 158 8.91 9.00 11.95
C LEU A 158 8.56 8.51 10.55
N ASN A 159 8.55 7.19 10.33
CA ASN A 159 8.18 6.60 9.04
C ASN A 159 6.73 6.89 8.67
N LEU A 160 5.81 6.72 9.61
CA LEU A 160 4.41 7.04 9.39
C LEU A 160 4.23 8.55 9.22
N GLY A 161 4.92 9.36 10.01
CA GLY A 161 4.90 10.83 9.90
C GLY A 161 5.35 11.32 8.53
N ALA A 162 6.38 10.71 7.95
CA ALA A 162 6.85 11.04 6.61
C ALA A 162 5.77 10.76 5.55
N LYS A 163 5.10 9.60 5.60
CA LYS A 163 3.98 9.26 4.71
C LYS A 163 2.80 10.24 4.87
N ILE A 164 2.46 10.59 6.11
CA ILE A 164 1.41 11.57 6.42
C ILE A 164 1.77 12.93 5.81
N TYR A 165 2.99 13.39 6.01
CA TYR A 165 3.46 14.67 5.45
C TYR A 165 3.47 14.67 3.92
N GLN A 166 3.94 13.60 3.29
CA GLN A 166 3.91 13.47 1.82
C GLN A 166 2.49 13.63 1.26
N LYS A 167 1.50 13.05 1.93
CA LYS A 167 0.09 13.08 1.48
C LYS A 167 -0.59 14.42 1.72
N TYR A 168 -0.41 15.00 2.92
CA TYR A 168 -1.23 16.11 3.39
C TYR A 168 -0.49 17.43 3.54
N LYS A 169 0.84 17.41 3.53
CA LYS A 169 1.66 18.61 3.77
C LYS A 169 1.22 19.33 5.05
N GLU A 170 0.99 20.64 5.00
CA GLU A 170 0.54 21.46 6.12
C GLU A 170 -0.89 21.14 6.60
N SER A 171 -1.73 20.55 5.73
CA SER A 171 -3.09 20.16 6.10
C SER A 171 -3.14 19.08 7.19
N VAL A 172 -2.01 18.48 7.55
CA VAL A 172 -1.88 17.49 8.63
C VAL A 172 -2.47 18.03 9.94
N TYR A 173 -2.21 19.29 10.29
CA TYR A 173 -2.71 19.87 11.53
C TYR A 173 -4.25 19.86 11.60
N THR A 174 -4.89 20.29 10.54
CA THR A 174 -6.36 20.31 10.42
C THR A 174 -6.93 18.90 10.42
N ILE A 175 -6.33 17.99 9.63
CA ILE A 175 -6.81 16.60 9.52
C ILE A 175 -6.75 15.88 10.87
N LEU A 176 -5.66 16.02 11.62
CA LEU A 176 -5.57 15.38 12.92
C LEU A 176 -6.54 15.95 13.95
N GLN A 177 -6.81 17.26 13.89
CA GLN A 177 -7.73 17.91 14.82
C GLN A 177 -9.21 17.66 14.49
N GLU A 178 -9.55 17.59 13.20
CA GLU A 178 -10.95 17.46 12.77
C GLU A 178 -11.34 16.00 12.53
N ASN A 179 -10.55 15.26 11.77
CA ASN A 179 -10.86 13.87 11.39
C ASN A 179 -9.61 13.02 11.18
N PRO A 180 -8.98 12.51 12.24
CA PRO A 180 -7.79 11.65 12.13
C PRO A 180 -8.08 10.29 11.46
N TYR A 181 -9.34 9.87 11.31
CA TYR A 181 -9.71 8.63 10.65
C TYR A 181 -9.45 8.66 9.14
N ARG A 182 -9.29 9.86 8.54
CA ARG A 182 -8.82 9.99 7.16
C ARG A 182 -7.45 9.36 6.93
N LEU A 183 -6.62 9.25 7.96
CA LEU A 183 -5.35 8.53 7.87
C LEU A 183 -5.54 7.07 7.47
N ALA A 184 -6.62 6.42 7.95
CA ALA A 184 -6.94 5.04 7.62
C ALA A 184 -7.53 4.88 6.21
N GLU A 185 -8.16 5.93 5.67
CA GLU A 185 -8.68 5.94 4.30
C GLU A 185 -7.57 6.22 3.26
N ASP A 186 -6.63 7.11 3.58
CA ASP A 186 -5.74 7.72 2.60
C ASP A 186 -4.29 7.20 2.65
N ILE A 187 -3.88 6.50 3.72
CA ILE A 187 -2.48 6.10 3.92
C ILE A 187 -2.34 4.59 4.06
N SER A 188 -1.65 3.98 3.11
CA SER A 188 -1.36 2.55 3.16
C SER A 188 -0.58 2.16 4.42
N GLY A 189 -1.06 1.12 5.10
CA GLY A 189 -0.48 0.63 6.36
C GLY A 189 -1.05 1.29 7.61
N VAL A 190 -1.97 2.27 7.48
CA VAL A 190 -2.73 2.82 8.60
C VAL A 190 -4.12 2.20 8.60
N GLY A 191 -4.38 1.30 9.55
CA GLY A 191 -5.72 0.77 9.79
C GLY A 191 -6.51 1.58 10.81
N PHE A 192 -7.81 1.27 10.94
CA PHE A 192 -8.69 1.90 11.91
C PHE A 192 -8.10 1.98 13.32
N LYS A 193 -7.48 0.90 13.83
CA LYS A 193 -6.93 0.85 15.19
C LYS A 193 -5.85 1.90 15.41
N ILE A 194 -4.95 2.08 14.45
CA ILE A 194 -3.89 3.10 14.53
C ILE A 194 -4.52 4.50 14.50
N ALA A 195 -5.47 4.74 13.62
CA ALA A 195 -6.19 6.01 13.54
C ALA A 195 -6.98 6.30 14.83
N ASP A 196 -7.61 5.29 15.44
CA ASP A 196 -8.36 5.40 16.69
C ASP A 196 -7.44 5.73 17.89
N GLU A 197 -6.26 5.11 17.97
CA GLU A 197 -5.24 5.47 18.97
C GLU A 197 -4.75 6.91 18.81
N ILE A 198 -4.52 7.36 17.58
CA ILE A 198 -4.14 8.75 17.30
C ILE A 198 -5.29 9.69 17.69
N ALA A 199 -6.52 9.37 17.28
CA ALA A 199 -7.72 10.13 17.60
C ALA A 199 -7.90 10.32 19.12
N ALA A 200 -7.74 9.24 19.89
CA ALA A 200 -7.79 9.30 21.35
C ALA A 200 -6.72 10.23 21.95
N ARG A 201 -5.50 10.22 21.42
CA ARG A 201 -4.41 11.08 21.88
C ARG A 201 -4.60 12.55 21.49
N VAL A 202 -5.25 12.81 20.36
CA VAL A 202 -5.62 14.17 19.91
C VAL A 202 -6.81 14.71 20.71
N GLY A 203 -7.59 13.84 21.37
CA GLY A 203 -8.74 14.23 22.19
C GLY A 203 -10.07 14.13 21.46
N ILE A 204 -10.17 13.35 20.39
CA ILE A 204 -11.44 13.07 19.71
C ILE A 204 -12.34 12.25 20.65
N HIS A 205 -13.59 12.66 20.78
CA HIS A 205 -14.58 11.98 21.62
C HIS A 205 -14.88 10.56 21.11
N ALA A 206 -15.16 9.64 22.05
CA ALA A 206 -15.44 8.25 21.77
C ALA A 206 -16.70 8.02 20.92
N ASP A 207 -17.66 8.94 20.97
CA ASP A 207 -18.93 8.94 20.24
C ASP A 207 -18.93 9.87 19.01
N SER A 208 -17.73 10.31 18.55
CA SER A 208 -17.65 11.20 17.39
C SER A 208 -18.18 10.53 16.14
N ASP A 209 -18.88 11.31 15.30
CA ASP A 209 -19.46 10.87 14.03
C ASP A 209 -18.40 10.19 13.13
N TYR A 210 -17.21 10.75 13.06
CA TYR A 210 -16.10 10.21 12.27
C TYR A 210 -15.63 8.86 12.78
N ARG A 211 -15.56 8.68 14.11
CA ARG A 211 -15.18 7.41 14.73
C ARG A 211 -16.17 6.31 14.41
N ILE A 212 -17.46 6.59 14.56
CA ILE A 212 -18.53 5.63 14.32
C ILE A 212 -18.54 5.21 12.84
N ARG A 213 -18.52 6.18 11.92
CA ARG A 213 -18.49 5.91 10.47
C ARG A 213 -17.27 5.09 10.06
N SER A 214 -16.10 5.46 10.53
CA SER A 214 -14.86 4.71 10.22
C SER A 214 -14.87 3.32 10.84
N GLY A 215 -15.40 3.15 12.06
CA GLY A 215 -15.56 1.87 12.71
C GLY A 215 -16.53 0.94 12.00
N MET A 216 -17.65 1.46 11.48
CA MET A 216 -18.61 0.69 10.67
C MET A 216 -17.96 0.17 9.38
N LEU A 217 -17.26 1.03 8.65
CA LEU A 217 -16.55 0.63 7.43
C LEU A 217 -15.46 -0.41 7.74
N TYR A 218 -14.69 -0.18 8.80
CA TYR A 218 -13.66 -1.13 9.23
C TYR A 218 -14.23 -2.51 9.60
N THR A 219 -15.36 -2.54 10.30
CA THR A 219 -16.04 -3.80 10.68
C THR A 219 -16.47 -4.59 9.45
N LEU A 220 -16.99 -3.92 8.43
CA LEU A 220 -17.35 -4.54 7.15
C LEU A 220 -16.12 -5.05 6.39
N LEU A 221 -15.02 -4.28 6.39
CA LEU A 221 -13.76 -4.68 5.76
C LEU A 221 -13.11 -5.86 6.49
N GLN A 222 -13.22 -5.92 7.82
CA GLN A 222 -12.78 -7.11 8.58
C GLN A 222 -13.59 -8.35 8.21
N ALA A 223 -14.92 -8.22 8.10
CA ALA A 223 -15.77 -9.31 7.69
C ALA A 223 -15.42 -9.84 6.28
N SER A 224 -14.90 -9.00 5.41
CA SER A 224 -14.43 -9.45 4.09
C SER A 224 -13.21 -10.39 4.19
N GLY A 225 -12.34 -10.17 5.15
CA GLY A 225 -11.25 -11.10 5.47
C GLY A 225 -11.73 -12.46 5.99
N GLU A 226 -12.95 -12.50 6.53
CA GLU A 226 -13.67 -13.73 6.95
C GLU A 226 -14.43 -14.39 5.78
N GLY A 227 -14.42 -13.80 4.58
CA GLY A 227 -15.10 -14.28 3.38
C GLY A 227 -16.49 -13.66 3.14
N HIS A 228 -16.84 -12.58 3.83
CA HIS A 228 -18.13 -11.90 3.70
C HIS A 228 -18.02 -10.65 2.84
N THR A 229 -18.81 -10.52 1.79
CA THR A 229 -18.91 -9.27 1.01
C THR A 229 -19.88 -8.26 1.62
N TYR A 230 -20.75 -8.70 2.51
CA TYR A 230 -21.72 -7.90 3.28
C TYR A 230 -21.94 -8.49 4.68
N LEU A 231 -22.56 -7.71 5.54
CA LEU A 231 -23.13 -8.20 6.80
C LEU A 231 -24.62 -7.86 6.88
N PRO A 232 -25.45 -8.69 7.55
CA PRO A 232 -26.75 -8.29 8.04
C PRO A 232 -26.62 -7.07 8.96
N ARG A 233 -27.55 -6.11 8.87
CA ARG A 233 -27.57 -4.87 9.64
C ARG A 233 -27.37 -5.11 11.14
N GLU A 234 -28.13 -6.02 11.71
CA GLU A 234 -28.06 -6.36 13.14
C GLU A 234 -26.65 -6.87 13.54
N GLN A 235 -26.05 -7.72 12.72
CA GLN A 235 -24.69 -8.22 12.97
C GLN A 235 -23.64 -7.11 12.85
N LEU A 236 -23.81 -6.21 11.88
CA LEU A 236 -22.94 -5.05 11.74
C LEU A 236 -22.98 -4.17 13.00
N PHE A 237 -24.18 -3.86 13.48
CA PHE A 237 -24.37 -3.00 14.66
C PHE A 237 -23.78 -3.62 15.92
N THR A 238 -24.07 -4.90 16.16
CA THR A 238 -23.52 -5.62 17.31
C THR A 238 -21.99 -5.71 17.27
N ARG A 239 -21.39 -5.97 16.10
CA ARG A 239 -19.93 -6.00 15.93
C ARG A 239 -19.33 -4.60 16.14
N CYS A 240 -19.97 -3.55 15.62
CA CYS A 240 -19.52 -2.16 15.79
C CYS A 240 -19.62 -1.70 17.24
N ALA A 241 -20.75 -1.96 17.92
CA ALA A 241 -20.94 -1.61 19.33
C ALA A 241 -19.83 -2.23 20.21
N ARG A 242 -19.50 -3.49 19.95
CA ARG A 242 -18.39 -4.19 20.64
C ARG A 242 -17.02 -3.58 20.32
N LEU A 243 -16.76 -3.23 19.05
CA LEU A 243 -15.50 -2.62 18.62
C LEU A 243 -15.28 -1.23 19.24
N LEU A 244 -16.32 -0.41 19.20
CA LEU A 244 -16.25 1.00 19.55
C LEU A 244 -16.55 1.29 21.03
N GLY A 245 -17.19 0.32 21.72
CA GLY A 245 -17.63 0.51 23.11
C GLY A 245 -18.76 1.52 23.25
N VAL A 246 -19.65 1.63 22.25
CA VAL A 246 -20.79 2.56 22.23
C VAL A 246 -22.11 1.79 21.98
N ASP A 247 -23.24 2.41 22.27
CA ASP A 247 -24.56 1.81 22.06
C ASP A 247 -24.88 1.66 20.55
N GLU A 248 -25.63 0.62 20.20
CA GLU A 248 -26.01 0.34 18.81
C GLU A 248 -26.84 1.47 18.16
N SER A 249 -27.58 2.25 18.95
CA SER A 249 -28.36 3.37 18.46
C SER A 249 -27.55 4.46 17.74
N TYR A 250 -26.26 4.57 18.07
CA TYR A 250 -25.38 5.50 17.36
C TYR A 250 -25.14 5.12 15.90
N MET A 251 -25.23 3.83 15.55
CA MET A 251 -24.99 3.36 14.18
C MET A 251 -26.12 3.71 13.23
N GLU A 252 -27.38 3.71 13.71
CA GLU A 252 -28.56 3.92 12.86
C GLU A 252 -28.51 5.26 12.11
N LYS A 253 -28.21 6.34 12.84
CA LYS A 253 -28.06 7.68 12.26
C LYS A 253 -27.01 7.70 11.16
N HIS A 254 -25.86 7.10 11.41
CA HIS A 254 -24.72 7.16 10.51
C HIS A 254 -24.84 6.21 9.32
N LEU A 255 -25.60 5.12 9.44
CA LEU A 255 -25.81 4.18 8.35
C LEU A 255 -26.38 4.88 7.11
N MET A 256 -27.46 5.65 7.29
CA MET A 256 -28.11 6.37 6.18
C MET A 256 -27.22 7.47 5.59
N ASP A 257 -26.50 8.19 6.42
CA ASP A 257 -25.53 9.19 5.95
C ASP A 257 -24.44 8.55 5.06
N MET A 258 -23.90 7.40 5.49
CA MET A 258 -22.88 6.67 4.72
C MET A 258 -23.43 6.09 3.41
N VAL A 259 -24.72 5.80 3.34
CA VAL A 259 -25.40 5.40 2.08
C VAL A 259 -25.51 6.60 1.15
N ILE A 260 -25.92 7.76 1.67
CA ILE A 260 -25.98 9.01 0.91
C ILE A 260 -24.59 9.39 0.36
N ASP A 261 -23.55 9.23 1.18
CA ASP A 261 -22.16 9.47 0.82
C ASP A 261 -21.57 8.40 -0.12
N ARG A 262 -22.39 7.41 -0.51
CA ARG A 262 -21.98 6.27 -1.40
C ARG A 262 -20.83 5.44 -0.85
N LYS A 263 -20.61 5.43 0.45
CA LYS A 263 -19.64 4.55 1.13
C LYS A 263 -20.22 3.16 1.39
N LEU A 264 -21.54 3.08 1.62
CA LEU A 264 -22.27 1.83 1.85
C LEU A 264 -23.42 1.66 0.86
N VAL A 265 -23.85 0.42 0.68
CA VAL A 265 -25.04 0.06 -0.10
C VAL A 265 -25.93 -0.85 0.74
N LEU A 266 -27.23 -0.51 0.83
CA LEU A 266 -28.24 -1.32 1.48
C LEU A 266 -29.00 -2.15 0.45
N LYS A 267 -29.30 -3.40 0.79
CA LYS A 267 -30.16 -4.31 0.02
C LYS A 267 -31.03 -5.12 0.94
N GLU A 268 -32.19 -5.53 0.44
CA GLU A 268 -33.04 -6.49 1.12
C GLU A 268 -32.78 -7.89 0.55
N LYS A 269 -32.54 -8.85 1.44
CA LYS A 269 -32.35 -10.27 1.08
C LYS A 269 -33.11 -11.15 2.07
N SER A 270 -34.09 -11.88 1.57
CA SER A 270 -34.92 -12.81 2.38
C SER A 270 -35.58 -12.13 3.59
N GLY A 271 -35.99 -10.86 3.45
CA GLY A 271 -36.64 -10.09 4.52
C GLY A 271 -35.66 -9.49 5.54
N GLU A 272 -34.37 -9.56 5.29
CA GLU A 272 -33.32 -8.98 6.14
C GLU A 272 -32.55 -7.90 5.39
N THR A 273 -32.32 -6.76 6.05
CA THR A 273 -31.49 -5.69 5.47
C THR A 273 -30.01 -6.05 5.58
N ILE A 274 -29.33 -6.10 4.44
CA ILE A 274 -27.89 -6.37 4.35
C ILE A 274 -27.12 -5.13 3.93
N VAL A 275 -25.92 -4.98 4.49
CA VAL A 275 -25.06 -3.79 4.33
C VAL A 275 -23.76 -4.19 3.68
N TYR A 276 -23.48 -3.60 2.51
CA TYR A 276 -22.21 -3.75 1.79
C TYR A 276 -21.32 -2.52 1.96
N PRO A 277 -19.99 -2.66 2.03
CA PRO A 277 -19.11 -1.63 1.54
C PRO A 277 -19.38 -1.42 0.03
N ALA A 278 -19.50 -0.17 -0.42
CA ALA A 278 -19.87 0.12 -1.80
C ALA A 278 -18.94 -0.58 -2.83
N GLN A 279 -17.63 -0.61 -2.54
CA GLN A 279 -16.65 -1.29 -3.39
C GLN A 279 -16.99 -2.77 -3.62
N TYR A 280 -17.39 -3.52 -2.59
CA TYR A 280 -17.71 -4.94 -2.74
C TYR A 280 -19.07 -5.16 -3.42
N TYR A 281 -20.03 -4.28 -3.19
CA TYR A 281 -21.30 -4.33 -3.91
C TYR A 281 -21.09 -4.18 -5.42
N TYR A 282 -20.34 -3.17 -5.85
CA TYR A 282 -20.09 -2.96 -7.27
C TYR A 282 -19.17 -4.01 -7.87
N LEU A 283 -18.23 -4.55 -7.10
CA LEU A 283 -17.39 -5.66 -7.52
C LEU A 283 -18.24 -6.91 -7.79
N GLU A 284 -19.13 -7.31 -6.87
CA GLU A 284 -20.08 -8.41 -7.07
C GLU A 284 -20.99 -8.18 -8.27
N LEU A 285 -21.58 -6.99 -8.38
CA LEU A 285 -22.47 -6.62 -9.46
C LEU A 285 -21.79 -6.71 -10.84
N ASN A 286 -20.59 -6.15 -10.94
CA ASN A 286 -19.81 -6.19 -12.17
C ASN A 286 -19.38 -7.62 -12.51
N THR A 287 -18.94 -8.40 -11.53
CA THR A 287 -18.58 -9.81 -11.73
C THR A 287 -19.78 -10.60 -12.21
N ALA A 288 -20.95 -10.45 -11.58
CA ALA A 288 -22.17 -11.11 -12.01
C ALA A 288 -22.57 -10.73 -13.44
N ARG A 289 -22.44 -9.44 -13.80
CA ARG A 289 -22.71 -8.98 -15.17
C ARG A 289 -21.74 -9.62 -16.17
N MET A 290 -20.44 -9.61 -15.88
CA MET A 290 -19.43 -10.22 -16.75
C MET A 290 -19.63 -11.72 -16.94
N LEU A 291 -19.97 -12.45 -15.87
CA LEU A 291 -20.27 -13.87 -15.94
C LEU A 291 -21.54 -14.13 -16.77
N ASN A 292 -22.56 -13.29 -16.62
CA ASN A 292 -23.79 -13.39 -17.42
C ASN A 292 -23.55 -13.08 -18.90
N GLU A 293 -22.69 -12.12 -19.22
CA GLU A 293 -22.26 -11.80 -20.59
C GLU A 293 -21.45 -12.94 -21.23
N LEU A 294 -20.64 -13.66 -20.44
CA LEU A 294 -19.89 -14.83 -20.89
C LEU A 294 -20.76 -16.08 -21.06
N ASN A 295 -21.88 -16.19 -20.32
CA ASN A 295 -22.76 -17.34 -20.35
C ASN A 295 -23.65 -17.35 -21.62
N ILE A 296 -23.00 -17.39 -22.77
CA ILE A 296 -23.65 -17.51 -24.06
C ILE A 296 -23.95 -19.00 -24.31
N VAL A 297 -25.15 -19.30 -24.76
CA VAL A 297 -25.54 -20.65 -25.14
C VAL A 297 -25.41 -20.79 -26.66
N CYS A 298 -24.49 -21.62 -27.10
CA CYS A 298 -24.26 -21.95 -28.50
C CYS A 298 -24.39 -23.47 -28.67
N PRO A 299 -25.62 -23.97 -28.88
CA PRO A 299 -25.83 -25.41 -28.96
C PRO A 299 -25.05 -26.02 -30.11
N GLU A 300 -24.23 -27.00 -29.82
CA GLU A 300 -23.51 -27.81 -30.79
C GLU A 300 -24.38 -28.94 -31.35
N ASP A 301 -24.01 -29.48 -32.50
CA ASP A 301 -24.65 -30.68 -33.04
C ASP A 301 -24.37 -31.89 -32.11
N LYS A 302 -25.43 -32.38 -31.49
CA LYS A 302 -25.36 -33.48 -30.51
C LYS A 302 -24.73 -34.74 -31.08
N GLU A 303 -24.96 -35.04 -32.37
CA GLU A 303 -24.40 -36.21 -33.05
C GLU A 303 -22.89 -36.02 -33.25
N LEU A 304 -22.48 -34.82 -33.58
CA LEU A 304 -21.04 -34.46 -33.72
C LEU A 304 -20.31 -34.54 -32.37
N VAL A 305 -20.90 -33.96 -31.32
CA VAL A 305 -20.35 -34.03 -29.96
C VAL A 305 -20.22 -35.47 -29.49
N ARG A 306 -21.26 -36.30 -29.70
CA ARG A 306 -21.24 -37.73 -29.33
C ARG A 306 -20.15 -38.47 -30.09
N HIS A 307 -20.05 -38.26 -31.39
CA HIS A 307 -19.00 -38.92 -32.19
C HIS A 307 -17.57 -38.55 -31.73
N ARG A 308 -17.35 -37.29 -31.37
CA ARG A 308 -16.06 -36.86 -30.83
C ARG A 308 -15.77 -37.46 -29.45
N ILE A 309 -16.74 -37.56 -28.59
CA ILE A 309 -16.59 -38.25 -27.29
C ILE A 309 -16.16 -39.70 -27.52
N GLU A 310 -16.78 -40.41 -28.48
CA GLU A 310 -16.42 -41.77 -28.83
C GLU A 310 -14.98 -41.88 -29.38
N LEU A 311 -14.52 -40.88 -30.14
CA LEU A 311 -13.13 -40.82 -30.59
C LEU A 311 -12.15 -40.64 -29.43
N ILE A 312 -12.47 -39.72 -28.50
CA ILE A 312 -11.66 -39.48 -27.28
C ILE A 312 -11.57 -40.77 -26.45
N GLU A 313 -12.68 -41.49 -26.24
CA GLU A 313 -12.70 -42.77 -25.52
C GLU A 313 -11.78 -43.80 -26.18
N LYS A 314 -11.82 -43.90 -27.52
CA LYS A 314 -10.96 -44.80 -28.28
C LYS A 314 -9.47 -44.45 -28.22
N GLU A 315 -9.16 -43.17 -28.33
CA GLU A 315 -7.77 -42.67 -28.30
C GLU A 315 -7.14 -42.81 -26.91
N THR A 316 -7.91 -42.56 -25.86
CA THR A 316 -7.41 -42.60 -24.48
C THR A 316 -7.52 -43.97 -23.84
N GLY A 317 -8.31 -44.89 -24.42
CA GLY A 317 -8.63 -46.18 -23.82
C GLY A 317 -9.50 -46.07 -22.55
N THR A 318 -10.05 -44.89 -22.29
CA THR A 318 -10.86 -44.57 -21.08
C THR A 318 -12.35 -44.51 -21.43
N VAL A 319 -13.17 -45.30 -20.75
CA VAL A 319 -14.63 -45.20 -20.88
C VAL A 319 -15.12 -44.11 -19.92
N LEU A 320 -15.79 -43.11 -20.46
CA LEU A 320 -16.38 -42.01 -19.68
C LEU A 320 -17.79 -42.41 -19.19
N ASP A 321 -18.12 -42.04 -17.97
CA ASP A 321 -19.47 -42.20 -17.46
C ASP A 321 -20.43 -41.12 -18.05
N GLU A 322 -21.74 -41.34 -17.86
CA GLU A 322 -22.77 -40.46 -18.43
C GLU A 322 -22.69 -39.01 -17.92
N MET A 323 -22.26 -38.82 -16.66
CA MET A 323 -22.07 -37.47 -16.11
C MET A 323 -20.84 -36.78 -16.70
N GLN A 324 -19.77 -37.53 -16.98
CA GLN A 324 -18.56 -37.01 -17.64
C GLN A 324 -18.84 -36.64 -19.09
N LYS A 325 -19.62 -37.48 -19.83
CA LYS A 325 -20.06 -37.17 -21.19
C LYS A 325 -20.97 -35.93 -21.23
N LYS A 326 -21.91 -35.84 -20.26
CA LYS A 326 -22.74 -34.67 -20.08
C LYS A 326 -21.90 -33.42 -19.81
N ALA A 327 -20.88 -33.49 -18.98
CA ALA A 327 -19.99 -32.37 -18.69
C ALA A 327 -19.26 -31.84 -19.94
N ILE A 328 -18.84 -32.71 -20.86
CA ILE A 328 -18.22 -32.31 -22.13
C ILE A 328 -19.26 -31.58 -23.00
N THR A 329 -20.48 -32.13 -23.12
CA THR A 329 -21.55 -31.50 -23.90
C THR A 329 -21.91 -30.13 -23.35
N GLU A 330 -22.10 -30.01 -22.05
CA GLU A 330 -22.43 -28.72 -21.42
C GLU A 330 -21.28 -27.70 -21.55
N ALA A 331 -20.03 -28.15 -21.51
CA ALA A 331 -18.87 -27.30 -21.72
C ALA A 331 -18.77 -26.81 -23.17
N ALA A 332 -19.21 -27.60 -24.15
CA ALA A 332 -19.26 -27.25 -25.55
C ALA A 332 -20.40 -26.26 -25.85
N ASP A 333 -21.56 -26.47 -25.22
CA ASP A 333 -22.76 -25.67 -25.45
C ASP A 333 -22.75 -24.28 -24.77
N HIS A 334 -21.89 -24.06 -23.78
CA HIS A 334 -21.94 -22.87 -22.93
C HIS A 334 -20.60 -22.10 -22.87
N GLY A 335 -20.64 -20.78 -22.98
CA GLY A 335 -19.47 -19.91 -22.82
C GLY A 335 -18.93 -19.85 -21.38
N LEU A 336 -19.70 -20.31 -20.40
CA LEU A 336 -19.30 -20.47 -18.98
C LEU A 336 -19.78 -21.80 -18.46
N PHE A 337 -18.86 -22.62 -17.98
CA PHE A 337 -19.16 -23.91 -17.40
C PHE A 337 -18.44 -24.10 -16.05
N ILE A 338 -19.15 -24.59 -15.04
CA ILE A 338 -18.62 -24.87 -13.70
C ILE A 338 -18.69 -26.36 -13.40
N LEU A 339 -17.52 -27.00 -13.27
CA LEU A 339 -17.40 -28.40 -12.92
C LEU A 339 -17.04 -28.55 -11.43
N THR A 340 -17.92 -29.16 -10.65
CA THR A 340 -17.71 -29.44 -9.22
C THR A 340 -17.79 -30.92 -8.92
N GLY A 341 -17.26 -31.35 -7.79
CA GLY A 341 -17.34 -32.73 -7.33
C GLY A 341 -16.37 -33.03 -6.18
N GLY A 342 -16.65 -34.10 -5.43
CA GLY A 342 -15.80 -34.57 -4.35
C GLY A 342 -14.43 -35.13 -4.79
N PRO A 343 -13.56 -35.50 -3.85
CA PRO A 343 -12.31 -36.22 -4.17
C PRO A 343 -12.65 -37.58 -4.84
N GLY A 344 -11.87 -37.96 -5.86
CA GLY A 344 -12.04 -39.27 -6.53
C GLY A 344 -13.19 -39.39 -7.51
N THR A 345 -13.96 -38.34 -7.80
CA THR A 345 -15.11 -38.36 -8.74
C THR A 345 -14.71 -38.26 -10.22
N GLY A 346 -13.46 -38.42 -10.55
CA GLY A 346 -12.99 -38.37 -11.95
C GLY A 346 -12.90 -36.96 -12.57
N LYS A 347 -12.93 -35.88 -11.78
CA LYS A 347 -12.82 -34.50 -12.29
C LYS A 347 -11.64 -34.29 -13.23
N THR A 348 -10.46 -34.84 -12.88
CA THR A 348 -9.26 -34.71 -13.73
C THR A 348 -9.45 -35.42 -15.07
N THR A 349 -10.09 -36.60 -15.07
CA THR A 349 -10.43 -37.34 -16.30
C THR A 349 -11.39 -36.53 -17.16
N THR A 350 -12.42 -35.93 -16.54
CA THR A 350 -13.38 -35.05 -17.23
C THR A 350 -12.70 -33.82 -17.83
N ILE A 351 -11.84 -33.14 -17.06
CA ILE A 351 -11.09 -31.97 -17.54
C ILE A 351 -10.20 -32.34 -18.73
N ASN A 352 -9.48 -33.49 -18.65
CA ASN A 352 -8.65 -33.94 -19.75
C ASN A 352 -9.47 -34.25 -21.02
N ALA A 353 -10.67 -34.82 -20.85
CA ALA A 353 -11.56 -35.09 -21.97
C ALA A 353 -12.12 -33.78 -22.59
N ILE A 354 -12.47 -32.79 -21.77
CA ILE A 354 -12.87 -31.45 -22.25
C ILE A 354 -11.73 -30.77 -23.00
N ILE A 355 -10.49 -30.84 -22.48
CA ILE A 355 -9.32 -30.28 -23.16
C ILE A 355 -9.15 -30.91 -24.54
N ARG A 356 -9.18 -32.25 -24.63
CA ARG A 356 -9.05 -32.97 -25.90
C ARG A 356 -10.19 -32.64 -26.89
N PHE A 357 -11.40 -32.44 -26.36
CA PHE A 357 -12.52 -32.05 -27.18
C PHE A 357 -12.25 -30.72 -27.88
N PHE A 358 -11.87 -29.68 -27.11
CA PHE A 358 -11.58 -28.36 -27.66
C PHE A 358 -10.30 -28.31 -28.49
N GLU A 359 -9.30 -29.11 -28.17
CA GLU A 359 -8.09 -29.27 -29.00
C GLU A 359 -8.44 -29.82 -30.39
N GLY A 360 -9.33 -30.80 -30.44
CA GLY A 360 -9.87 -31.32 -31.71
C GLY A 360 -10.66 -30.32 -32.53
N GLU A 361 -11.19 -29.24 -31.90
CA GLU A 361 -11.82 -28.10 -32.56
C GLU A 361 -10.79 -27.04 -33.04
N GLY A 362 -9.51 -27.20 -32.71
CA GLY A 362 -8.48 -26.21 -32.98
C GLY A 362 -8.52 -24.97 -32.06
N ALA A 363 -9.19 -25.08 -30.91
CA ALA A 363 -9.24 -24.01 -29.93
C ALA A 363 -7.91 -23.83 -29.22
N GLU A 364 -7.53 -22.59 -28.91
CA GLU A 364 -6.39 -22.29 -28.07
C GLU A 364 -6.79 -22.49 -26.59
N ILE A 365 -6.09 -23.39 -25.91
CA ILE A 365 -6.39 -23.77 -24.53
C ILE A 365 -5.35 -23.18 -23.59
N ARG A 366 -5.81 -22.47 -22.56
CA ARG A 366 -4.95 -21.93 -21.50
C ARG A 366 -5.41 -22.43 -20.14
N LEU A 367 -4.48 -22.99 -19.36
CA LEU A 367 -4.75 -23.49 -18.02
C LEU A 367 -4.17 -22.57 -16.95
N ALA A 368 -4.96 -22.27 -15.95
CA ALA A 368 -4.53 -21.42 -14.84
C ALA A 368 -5.04 -21.89 -13.49
N ALA A 369 -4.26 -21.61 -12.44
CA ALA A 369 -4.61 -21.92 -11.06
C ALA A 369 -4.27 -20.76 -10.12
N PRO A 370 -4.92 -20.66 -8.94
CA PRO A 370 -4.66 -19.59 -7.98
C PRO A 370 -3.24 -19.57 -7.42
N THR A 371 -2.59 -20.74 -7.30
CA THR A 371 -1.25 -20.89 -6.71
C THR A 371 -0.31 -21.64 -7.62
N GLY A 372 1.01 -21.39 -7.49
CA GLY A 372 2.04 -22.09 -8.27
C GLY A 372 2.03 -23.61 -8.05
N ARG A 373 1.74 -24.06 -6.82
CA ARG A 373 1.63 -25.51 -6.51
C ARG A 373 0.45 -26.14 -7.25
N ALA A 374 -0.71 -25.44 -7.30
CA ALA A 374 -1.88 -25.93 -8.02
C ALA A 374 -1.64 -25.92 -9.55
N ALA A 375 -1.00 -24.88 -10.10
CA ALA A 375 -0.63 -24.82 -11.50
C ALA A 375 0.30 -25.97 -11.88
N LYS A 376 1.35 -26.22 -11.09
CA LYS A 376 2.28 -27.34 -11.32
C LYS A 376 1.56 -28.69 -11.32
N ARG A 377 0.68 -28.94 -10.34
CA ARG A 377 -0.12 -30.15 -10.27
C ARG A 377 -1.07 -30.29 -11.47
N MET A 378 -1.64 -29.20 -11.94
CA MET A 378 -2.49 -29.18 -13.14
C MET A 378 -1.67 -29.56 -14.38
N THR A 379 -0.46 -29.01 -14.55
CA THR A 379 0.45 -29.42 -15.64
C THR A 379 0.78 -30.91 -15.58
N GLU A 380 1.15 -31.42 -14.40
CA GLU A 380 1.49 -32.85 -14.22
C GLU A 380 0.32 -33.79 -14.52
N THR A 381 -0.91 -33.37 -14.26
CA THR A 381 -2.11 -34.21 -14.43
C THR A 381 -2.75 -34.10 -15.82
N THR A 382 -2.60 -32.96 -16.51
CA THR A 382 -3.21 -32.74 -17.82
C THR A 382 -2.22 -32.88 -18.97
N GLY A 383 -0.92 -32.74 -18.69
CA GLY A 383 0.13 -32.67 -19.73
C GLY A 383 0.23 -31.31 -20.44
N TYR A 384 -0.67 -30.37 -20.13
CA TYR A 384 -0.67 -29.01 -20.69
C TYR A 384 -0.02 -28.03 -19.72
N GLU A 385 0.72 -27.05 -20.22
CA GLU A 385 1.33 -26.03 -19.38
C GLU A 385 0.25 -25.19 -18.71
N ALA A 386 0.27 -25.20 -17.36
CA ALA A 386 -0.60 -24.36 -16.55
C ALA A 386 0.23 -23.31 -15.80
N GLN A 387 -0.31 -22.13 -15.66
CA GLN A 387 0.35 -21.02 -14.96
C GLN A 387 -0.53 -20.48 -13.84
N THR A 388 0.01 -19.59 -13.01
CA THR A 388 -0.83 -18.91 -12.01
C THR A 388 -1.74 -17.89 -12.69
N LEU A 389 -2.92 -17.64 -12.09
CA LEU A 389 -3.83 -16.57 -12.56
C LEU A 389 -3.11 -15.22 -12.67
N HIS A 390 -2.23 -14.89 -11.70
CA HIS A 390 -1.43 -13.65 -11.75
C HIS A 390 -0.55 -13.59 -13.00
N ARG A 391 0.10 -14.69 -13.37
CA ARG A 391 0.96 -14.74 -14.53
C ARG A 391 0.16 -14.72 -15.83
N LEU A 392 -0.97 -15.44 -15.89
CA LEU A 392 -1.85 -15.45 -17.06
C LEU A 392 -2.43 -14.07 -17.37
N LEU A 393 -2.79 -13.33 -16.33
CA LEU A 393 -3.36 -11.98 -16.41
C LEU A 393 -2.29 -10.88 -16.46
N GLU A 394 -1.00 -11.26 -16.55
CA GLU A 394 0.13 -10.32 -16.53
C GLU A 394 0.08 -9.33 -15.37
N LEU A 395 -0.52 -9.76 -14.26
CA LEU A 395 -0.48 -8.99 -13.03
C LEU A 395 0.96 -8.95 -12.57
N SER A 396 1.76 -8.07 -13.15
CA SER A 396 3.01 -7.66 -12.56
C SER A 396 2.65 -7.22 -11.15
N GLY A 397 3.16 -7.94 -10.17
CA GLY A 397 3.24 -7.41 -8.83
C GLY A 397 3.98 -6.10 -8.98
N GLY A 398 3.26 -5.04 -9.14
CA GLY A 398 3.67 -3.68 -8.86
C GLY A 398 3.95 -3.71 -7.38
N LEU A 399 5.05 -4.34 -7.06
CA LEU A 399 5.71 -4.34 -5.81
C LEU A 399 5.95 -2.88 -5.51
N GLU A 400 5.28 -2.45 -4.46
CA GLU A 400 5.83 -1.45 -3.57
C GLU A 400 5.94 -0.03 -4.14
N GLY A 401 4.88 0.73 -3.95
CA GLY A 401 4.95 2.19 -3.98
C GLY A 401 3.85 2.94 -4.70
N ASP A 402 3.07 2.32 -5.54
CA ASP A 402 1.94 3.00 -6.17
C ASP A 402 0.64 2.28 -5.77
N ASN A 403 -0.22 2.97 -5.01
CA ASN A 403 -1.58 2.56 -4.65
C ASN A 403 -2.52 2.54 -5.87
N ARG A 404 -2.02 2.14 -7.04
CA ARG A 404 -2.87 1.77 -8.14
C ARG A 404 -3.44 0.40 -7.80
N VAL A 405 -4.68 0.36 -7.38
CA VAL A 405 -5.55 -0.79 -7.58
C VAL A 405 -5.25 -1.25 -9.00
N ALA A 406 -4.76 -2.47 -9.17
CA ALA A 406 -4.50 -3.02 -10.48
C ALA A 406 -5.84 -2.90 -11.24
N GLU A 407 -5.93 -1.96 -12.16
CA GLU A 407 -7.06 -1.88 -13.07
C GLU A 407 -6.95 -3.09 -13.97
N PHE A 408 -7.77 -4.09 -13.68
CA PHE A 408 -7.95 -5.25 -14.52
C PHE A 408 -8.65 -4.79 -15.79
N GLY A 409 -7.87 -4.41 -16.81
CA GLY A 409 -8.37 -4.24 -18.16
C GLY A 409 -8.67 -5.59 -18.81
N ARG A 410 -9.53 -5.63 -19.82
CA ARG A 410 -9.60 -6.77 -20.74
C ARG A 410 -8.25 -6.82 -21.46
N ASN A 411 -7.53 -7.93 -21.33
CA ASN A 411 -6.43 -8.23 -22.22
C ASN A 411 -7.06 -8.57 -23.60
N GLU A 412 -6.58 -7.94 -24.66
CA GLU A 412 -6.95 -8.28 -26.04
C GLU A 412 -6.47 -9.67 -26.41
#